data_c30ed77e8104d2d9d0b9298ddc198c30
#
_entry.id   c30ed77e8104d2d9d0b9298ddc198c30
#
_cell.length_a   1.000
_cell.length_b   1.000
_cell.length_c   1.000
_cell.angle_alpha   90.00
_cell.angle_beta   90.00
_cell.angle_gamma   90.00
#
_symmetry.space_group_name_H-M   'P 1'
#
loop_
_entity.id
_entity.type
_entity.pdbx_description
1 polymer ?
#
loop_
_entity_poly.entity_id
_entity_poly.type
_entity_poly.pdbx_seq_one_letter_code
_entity_poly.pdbx_strand_id
1 'polypeptide(L)'
;DEVHGASFVEQAAARTVEELALEIERLKGLEAAAKKVRLSGLDAKWNQLNTILDDPLMVDPGGNRRKLVIFTEFKDTLAYLADRIRTRLGRAEAVVEIHGGVKREERRRVIHAFMNDPTVLVLVANDAAGEGVNLQRAHLMVNYDLPWNPNRLEQRFGRIHRIGQDEVCHLWNLIAKDTREGEVYFRLLDKLDEERKALGGKVFDVLGQLFEQRALRDLL
;
A
#
# COMPACT_ATOMS: atom_id res chain seq x y z
N ASP A 1 -29.99 -2.72 8.34
CA ASP A 1 -28.69 -3.44 8.26
C ASP A 1 -27.60 -2.92 9.21
N GLU A 2 -27.96 -1.99 10.12
CA GLU A 2 -27.04 -1.48 11.18
C GLU A 2 -26.99 -2.36 12.45
N VAL A 3 -27.78 -3.41 12.54
CA VAL A 3 -27.95 -4.21 13.76
C VAL A 3 -26.85 -5.29 13.94
N HIS A 4 -26.10 -5.62 12.89
CA HIS A 4 -25.10 -6.71 12.97
C HIS A 4 -23.70 -6.26 13.41
N GLY A 5 -23.38 -4.97 13.38
CA GLY A 5 -22.09 -4.43 13.82
C GLY A 5 -21.95 -4.34 15.35
N ALA A 6 -23.01 -4.03 16.04
CA ALA A 6 -23.01 -3.89 17.50
C ALA A 6 -22.84 -5.22 18.25
N SER A 7 -23.36 -6.32 17.67
CA SER A 7 -23.33 -7.65 18.30
C SER A 7 -21.93 -8.25 18.43
N PHE A 8 -20.99 -7.94 17.51
CA PHE A 8 -19.63 -8.46 17.59
C PHE A 8 -18.76 -7.74 18.63
N VAL A 9 -19.03 -6.47 18.91
CA VAL A 9 -18.30 -5.71 19.93
C VAL A 9 -18.76 -6.10 21.33
N GLU A 10 -20.03 -6.40 21.52
CA GLU A 10 -20.58 -6.87 22.80
C GLU A 10 -20.12 -8.29 23.19
N GLN A 11 -19.88 -9.16 22.20
CA GLN A 11 -19.41 -10.52 22.48
C GLN A 11 -17.92 -10.59 22.88
N ALA A 12 -17.14 -9.54 22.63
CA ALA A 12 -15.73 -9.44 23.02
C ALA A 12 -15.52 -8.85 24.42
N ALA A 13 -16.57 -8.32 25.05
CA ALA A 13 -16.45 -7.76 26.40
C ALA A 13 -16.28 -8.89 27.44
N ALA A 14 -15.18 -8.85 28.17
CA ALA A 14 -14.92 -9.76 29.26
C ALA A 14 -16.05 -9.66 30.29
N ARG A 15 -16.61 -10.80 30.68
CA ARG A 15 -17.81 -10.87 31.53
C ARG A 15 -17.51 -10.77 33.01
N THR A 16 -16.27 -10.96 33.42
CA THR A 16 -15.83 -10.92 34.82
C THR A 16 -14.61 -10.00 35.01
N VAL A 17 -14.42 -9.52 36.24
CA VAL A 17 -13.24 -8.71 36.60
C VAL A 17 -11.94 -9.49 36.38
N GLU A 18 -11.96 -10.79 36.60
CA GLU A 18 -10.81 -11.68 36.43
C GLU A 18 -10.44 -11.84 34.96
N GLU A 19 -11.45 -11.99 34.07
CA GLU A 19 -11.23 -12.02 32.61
C GLU A 19 -10.66 -10.71 32.10
N LEU A 20 -11.17 -9.57 32.60
CA LEU A 20 -10.62 -8.24 32.27
C LEU A 20 -9.16 -8.09 32.73
N ALA A 21 -8.83 -8.56 33.93
CA ALA A 21 -7.47 -8.51 34.44
C ALA A 21 -6.49 -9.32 33.58
N LEU A 22 -6.89 -10.52 33.16
CA LEU A 22 -6.11 -11.37 32.25
C LEU A 22 -5.95 -10.73 30.86
N GLU A 23 -7.01 -10.11 30.36
CA GLU A 23 -6.97 -9.40 29.06
C GLU A 23 -6.02 -8.22 29.11
N ILE A 24 -6.07 -7.40 30.17
CA ILE A 24 -5.15 -6.27 30.39
C ILE A 24 -3.70 -6.76 30.47
N GLU A 25 -3.43 -7.87 31.14
CA GLU A 25 -2.08 -8.42 31.25
C GLU A 25 -1.55 -8.89 29.87
N ARG A 26 -2.40 -9.56 29.09
CA ARG A 26 -2.08 -9.95 27.71
C ARG A 26 -1.81 -8.73 26.82
N LEU A 27 -2.65 -7.70 26.89
CA LEU A 27 -2.47 -6.46 26.14
C LEU A 27 -1.18 -5.74 26.51
N LYS A 28 -0.81 -5.68 27.80
CA LYS A 28 0.47 -5.15 28.26
C LYS A 28 1.65 -5.94 27.70
N GLY A 29 1.55 -7.28 27.67
CA GLY A 29 2.55 -8.15 27.07
C GLY A 29 2.73 -7.89 25.56
N LEU A 30 1.63 -7.76 24.84
CA LEU A 30 1.64 -7.43 23.41
C LEU A 30 2.21 -6.02 23.15
N GLU A 31 1.84 -5.05 23.99
CA GLU A 31 2.39 -3.68 23.90
C GLU A 31 3.91 -3.68 24.10
N ALA A 32 4.41 -4.40 25.10
CA ALA A 32 5.84 -4.53 25.36
C ALA A 32 6.57 -5.20 24.19
N ALA A 33 6.00 -6.26 23.63
CA ALA A 33 6.56 -6.94 22.46
C ALA A 33 6.58 -6.01 21.22
N ALA A 34 5.51 -5.29 20.96
CA ALA A 34 5.42 -4.32 19.86
C ALA A 34 6.45 -3.18 20.03
N LYS A 35 6.60 -2.65 21.26
CA LYS A 35 7.62 -1.64 21.57
C LYS A 35 9.03 -2.18 21.31
N LYS A 36 9.32 -3.43 21.70
CA LYS A 36 10.61 -4.08 21.46
C LYS A 36 10.90 -4.20 19.96
N VAL A 37 9.93 -4.65 19.18
CA VAL A 37 10.08 -4.74 17.71
C VAL A 37 10.31 -3.35 17.11
N ARG A 38 9.53 -2.35 17.51
CA ARG A 38 9.70 -0.97 17.04
C ARG A 38 11.09 -0.39 17.35
N LEU A 39 11.63 -0.68 18.53
CA LEU A 39 12.96 -0.21 18.97
C LEU A 39 14.11 -1.00 18.36
N SER A 40 13.87 -2.21 17.88
CA SER A 40 14.91 -3.03 17.24
C SER A 40 15.44 -2.44 15.92
N GLY A 41 14.72 -1.50 15.31
CA GLY A 41 15.05 -0.93 14.01
C GLY A 41 14.91 -1.90 12.83
N LEU A 42 14.49 -3.13 13.10
CA LEU A 42 14.26 -4.17 12.09
C LEU A 42 12.87 -3.96 11.46
N ASP A 43 12.81 -3.15 10.42
CA ASP A 43 11.63 -2.97 9.59
C ASP A 43 11.88 -3.55 8.20
N ALA A 44 11.51 -4.81 8.03
CA ALA A 44 11.73 -5.53 6.77
C ALA A 44 10.98 -4.89 5.60
N LYS A 45 9.72 -4.46 5.80
CA LYS A 45 8.95 -3.77 4.75
C LYS A 45 9.59 -2.43 4.37
N TRP A 46 10.05 -1.66 5.36
CA TRP A 46 10.77 -0.42 5.08
C TRP A 46 12.09 -0.66 4.34
N ASN A 47 12.86 -1.68 4.74
CA ASN A 47 14.10 -2.01 4.06
C ASN A 47 13.86 -2.41 2.60
N GLN A 48 12.80 -3.17 2.34
CA GLN A 48 12.38 -3.51 0.98
C GLN A 48 11.94 -2.26 0.19
N LEU A 49 11.16 -1.37 0.81
CA LEU A 49 10.80 -0.10 0.18
C LEU A 49 12.04 0.74 -0.14
N ASN A 50 13.04 0.76 0.75
CA ASN A 50 14.31 1.42 0.49
C ASN A 50 15.01 0.88 -0.77
N THR A 51 15.02 -0.45 -0.93
CA THR A 51 15.59 -1.07 -2.13
C THR A 51 14.84 -0.62 -3.39
N ILE A 52 13.51 -0.56 -3.34
CA ILE A 52 12.69 -0.05 -4.45
C ILE A 52 13.00 1.43 -4.74
N LEU A 53 13.16 2.25 -3.70
CA LEU A 53 13.50 3.68 -3.87
C LEU A 53 14.90 3.90 -4.50
N ASP A 54 15.77 2.90 -4.44
CA ASP A 54 17.09 2.89 -5.09
C ASP A 54 17.09 2.21 -6.47
N ASP A 55 15.94 1.65 -6.88
CA ASP A 55 15.83 0.96 -8.17
C ASP A 55 16.13 1.95 -9.33
N PRO A 56 16.90 1.54 -10.34
CA PRO A 56 17.14 2.35 -11.55
C PRO A 56 15.87 2.86 -12.23
N LEU A 57 14.75 2.15 -12.11
CA LEU A 57 13.45 2.58 -12.61
C LEU A 57 12.95 3.89 -11.96
N MET A 58 13.48 4.26 -10.78
CA MET A 58 13.11 5.52 -10.12
C MET A 58 13.69 6.76 -10.80
N VAL A 59 14.56 6.58 -11.81
CA VAL A 59 15.22 7.67 -12.52
C VAL A 59 14.92 7.53 -14.01
N ASP A 60 14.62 8.64 -14.68
CA ASP A 60 14.45 8.67 -16.11
C ASP A 60 15.83 8.71 -16.85
N PRO A 61 15.88 8.49 -18.17
CA PRO A 61 17.12 8.56 -18.91
C PRO A 61 17.84 9.92 -18.83
N GLY A 62 17.12 10.97 -18.45
CA GLY A 62 17.67 12.33 -18.23
C GLY A 62 18.24 12.55 -16.83
N GLY A 63 18.19 11.54 -15.94
CA GLY A 63 18.67 11.64 -14.56
C GLY A 63 17.68 12.26 -13.59
N ASN A 64 16.43 12.53 -14.00
CA ASN A 64 15.42 13.07 -13.09
C ASN A 64 14.68 11.95 -12.37
N ARG A 65 14.35 12.18 -11.10
CA ARG A 65 13.51 11.23 -10.36
C ARG A 65 12.09 11.19 -10.93
N ARG A 66 11.60 9.98 -11.14
CA ARG A 66 10.24 9.70 -11.55
C ARG A 66 9.28 9.79 -10.36
N LYS A 67 8.00 10.07 -10.63
CA LYS A 67 6.97 10.13 -9.59
C LYS A 67 6.54 8.73 -9.18
N LEU A 68 6.38 8.56 -7.86
CA LEU A 68 5.99 7.31 -7.23
C LEU A 68 4.70 7.50 -6.43
N VAL A 69 3.76 6.56 -6.54
CA VAL A 69 2.59 6.48 -5.67
C VAL A 69 2.76 5.31 -4.71
N ILE A 70 2.55 5.53 -3.43
CA ILE A 70 2.57 4.49 -2.40
C ILE A 70 1.20 4.41 -1.76
N PHE A 71 0.58 3.23 -1.80
CA PHE A 71 -0.68 2.96 -1.12
C PHE A 71 -0.46 2.18 0.17
N THR A 72 -1.21 2.59 1.21
CA THR A 72 -1.33 1.89 2.49
C THR A 72 -2.76 2.02 3.03
N GLU A 73 -3.25 1.04 3.79
CA GLU A 73 -4.60 1.11 4.39
C GLU A 73 -4.63 2.05 5.60
N PHE A 74 -3.58 2.05 6.41
CA PHE A 74 -3.57 2.68 7.72
C PHE A 74 -2.99 4.10 7.70
N LYS A 75 -3.70 5.03 8.36
CA LYS A 75 -3.27 6.42 8.46
C LYS A 75 -1.93 6.58 9.19
N ASP A 76 -1.69 5.78 10.23
CA ASP A 76 -0.44 5.86 11.00
C ASP A 76 0.74 5.36 10.18
N THR A 77 0.54 4.31 9.38
CA THR A 77 1.54 3.82 8.43
C THR A 77 1.82 4.85 7.35
N LEU A 78 0.78 5.55 6.87
CA LEU A 78 0.93 6.62 5.88
C LEU A 78 1.83 7.74 6.42
N ALA A 79 1.55 8.27 7.62
CA ALA A 79 2.36 9.30 8.25
C ALA A 79 3.81 8.82 8.48
N TYR A 80 3.97 7.61 9.00
CA TYR A 80 5.27 6.98 9.20
C TYR A 80 6.10 6.91 7.90
N LEU A 81 5.49 6.46 6.81
CA LEU A 81 6.16 6.37 5.51
C LEU A 81 6.54 7.75 4.98
N ALA A 82 5.62 8.70 5.05
CA ALA A 82 5.85 10.05 4.57
C ALA A 82 7.04 10.69 5.29
N ASP A 83 7.11 10.59 6.60
CA ASP A 83 8.22 11.15 7.39
C ASP A 83 9.56 10.49 7.08
N ARG A 84 9.57 9.17 6.96
CA ARG A 84 10.80 8.44 6.62
C ARG A 84 11.30 8.75 5.21
N ILE A 85 10.39 8.85 4.24
CA ILE A 85 10.75 9.18 2.86
C ILE A 85 11.23 10.63 2.77
N ARG A 86 10.61 11.58 3.48
CA ARG A 86 11.09 12.98 3.57
C ARG A 86 12.51 13.04 4.10
N THR A 87 12.75 12.35 5.21
CA THR A 87 14.07 12.26 5.83
C THR A 87 15.11 11.68 4.87
N ARG A 88 14.75 10.60 4.16
CA ARG A 88 15.63 9.97 3.18
C ARG A 88 15.95 10.86 1.99
N LEU A 89 14.95 11.56 1.46
CA LEU A 89 15.12 12.46 0.30
C LEU A 89 15.77 13.79 0.69
N GLY A 90 15.79 14.13 1.98
CA GLY A 90 16.30 15.42 2.49
C GLY A 90 15.45 16.62 2.03
N ARG A 91 14.19 16.38 1.59
CA ARG A 91 13.29 17.39 1.03
C ARG A 91 11.87 17.15 1.53
N ALA A 92 11.37 18.03 2.39
CA ALA A 92 10.03 17.90 2.96
C ALA A 92 8.93 18.02 1.88
N GLU A 93 9.14 18.91 0.92
CA GLU A 93 8.22 19.17 -0.19
C GLU A 93 8.10 18.02 -1.19
N ALA A 94 9.09 17.13 -1.22
CA ALA A 94 9.10 16.02 -2.17
C ALA A 94 8.02 14.96 -1.90
N VAL A 95 7.41 14.97 -0.71
CA VAL A 95 6.43 13.96 -0.29
C VAL A 95 5.12 14.62 0.12
N VAL A 96 4.05 14.25 -0.54
CA VAL A 96 2.69 14.68 -0.23
C VAL A 96 1.83 13.52 0.23
N GLU A 97 0.81 13.81 1.02
CA GLU A 97 -0.04 12.83 1.68
C GLU A 97 -1.51 13.05 1.37
N ILE A 98 -2.25 11.96 1.14
CA ILE A 98 -3.71 12.00 1.02
C ILE A 98 -4.33 10.85 1.83
N HIS A 99 -5.21 11.18 2.78
CA HIS A 99 -5.99 10.21 3.55
C HIS A 99 -7.45 10.66 3.67
N GLY A 100 -8.33 9.77 4.17
CA GLY A 100 -9.76 10.03 4.25
C GLY A 100 -10.17 11.27 5.05
N GLY A 101 -9.33 11.71 6.01
CA GLY A 101 -9.56 12.92 6.80
C GLY A 101 -9.18 14.25 6.10
N VAL A 102 -8.55 14.19 4.91
CA VAL A 102 -8.17 15.40 4.17
C VAL A 102 -9.40 16.00 3.47
N LYS A 103 -9.63 17.30 3.69
CA LYS A 103 -10.75 18.02 3.08
C LYS A 103 -10.64 18.01 1.55
N ARG A 104 -11.80 18.07 0.85
CA ARG A 104 -11.85 17.97 -0.62
C ARG A 104 -10.99 19.02 -1.34
N GLU A 105 -10.94 20.23 -0.85
CA GLU A 105 -10.15 21.31 -1.45
C GLU A 105 -8.65 21.06 -1.29
N GLU A 106 -8.23 20.65 -0.11
CA GLU A 106 -6.85 20.33 0.19
C GLU A 106 -6.39 19.12 -0.62
N ARG A 107 -7.23 18.08 -0.72
CA ARG A 107 -6.99 16.92 -1.59
C ARG A 107 -6.74 17.36 -3.05
N ARG A 108 -7.55 18.28 -3.58
CA ARG A 108 -7.35 18.82 -4.93
C ARG A 108 -6.00 19.52 -5.07
N ARG A 109 -5.60 20.32 -4.07
CA ARG A 109 -4.30 21.02 -4.07
C ARG A 109 -3.14 20.03 -4.07
N VAL A 110 -3.21 19.01 -3.20
CA VAL A 110 -2.18 17.96 -3.12
C VAL A 110 -2.06 17.19 -4.43
N ILE A 111 -3.18 16.80 -5.04
CA ILE A 111 -3.19 16.11 -6.34
C ILE A 111 -2.60 17.03 -7.42
N HIS A 112 -3.02 18.29 -7.46
CA HIS A 112 -2.50 19.25 -8.42
C HIS A 112 -0.98 19.45 -8.27
N ALA A 113 -0.48 19.55 -7.04
CA ALA A 113 0.95 19.62 -6.77
C ALA A 113 1.66 18.35 -7.25
N PHE A 114 1.15 17.17 -6.88
CA PHE A 114 1.73 15.91 -7.35
C PHE A 114 1.77 15.79 -8.88
N MET A 115 0.73 16.24 -9.57
CA MET A 115 0.66 16.14 -11.03
C MET A 115 1.57 17.15 -11.74
N ASN A 116 1.73 18.38 -11.23
CA ASN A 116 2.31 19.50 -11.98
C ASN A 116 3.63 20.01 -11.40
N ASP A 117 3.91 19.82 -10.11
CA ASP A 117 5.13 20.30 -9.49
C ASP A 117 6.25 19.24 -9.61
N PRO A 118 7.36 19.54 -10.30
CA PRO A 118 8.47 18.60 -10.46
C PRO A 118 9.22 18.32 -9.14
N THR A 119 9.09 19.17 -8.13
CA THR A 119 9.72 18.96 -6.81
C THR A 119 9.00 17.93 -5.98
N VAL A 120 7.69 17.71 -6.22
CA VAL A 120 6.87 16.69 -5.56
C VAL A 120 7.08 15.36 -6.26
N LEU A 121 7.74 14.43 -5.58
CA LEU A 121 8.20 13.16 -6.15
C LEU A 121 7.35 11.96 -5.71
N VAL A 122 6.86 11.97 -4.46
CA VAL A 122 6.16 10.82 -3.87
C VAL A 122 4.81 11.26 -3.33
N LEU A 123 3.78 10.50 -3.68
CA LEU A 123 2.46 10.59 -3.08
C LEU A 123 2.23 9.35 -2.21
N VAL A 124 1.98 9.54 -0.91
CA VAL A 124 1.52 8.48 -0.02
C VAL A 124 0.02 8.63 0.20
N ALA A 125 -0.75 7.61 -0.10
CA ALA A 125 -2.21 7.67 -0.08
C ALA A 125 -2.84 6.42 0.56
N ASN A 126 -4.03 6.57 1.13
CA ASN A 126 -4.87 5.44 1.48
C ASN A 126 -6.06 5.30 0.52
N ASP A 127 -6.73 4.14 0.55
CA ASP A 127 -7.82 3.83 -0.39
C ASP A 127 -8.96 4.83 -0.33
N ALA A 128 -9.36 5.28 0.89
CA ALA A 128 -10.45 6.23 1.07
C ALA A 128 -10.20 7.58 0.39
N ALA A 129 -8.93 7.93 0.19
CA ALA A 129 -8.54 9.18 -0.45
C ALA A 129 -8.21 9.02 -1.93
N GLY A 130 -7.87 7.80 -2.35
CA GLY A 130 -7.50 7.48 -3.73
C GLY A 130 -8.69 7.34 -4.67
N GLU A 131 -9.93 7.22 -4.18
CA GLU A 131 -11.09 7.02 -5.05
C GLU A 131 -11.33 8.21 -6.00
N GLY A 132 -11.48 7.89 -7.30
CA GLY A 132 -11.78 8.88 -8.34
C GLY A 132 -10.61 9.77 -8.79
N VAL A 133 -9.42 9.61 -8.24
CA VAL A 133 -8.26 10.45 -8.56
C VAL A 133 -7.53 9.91 -9.79
N ASN A 134 -7.11 10.82 -10.67
CA ASN A 134 -6.21 10.51 -11.78
C ASN A 134 -4.76 10.80 -11.35
N LEU A 135 -3.91 9.78 -11.41
CA LEU A 135 -2.49 9.85 -11.03
C LEU A 135 -1.55 9.44 -12.19
N GLN A 136 -2.01 9.55 -13.43
CA GLN A 136 -1.27 9.12 -14.64
C GLN A 136 0.10 9.80 -14.83
N ARG A 137 0.39 10.88 -14.10
CA ARG A 137 1.73 11.46 -14.10
C ARG A 137 2.78 10.53 -13.48
N ALA A 138 2.34 9.62 -12.62
CA ALA A 138 3.13 8.51 -12.13
C ALA A 138 2.84 7.26 -12.97
N HIS A 139 3.87 6.45 -13.18
CA HIS A 139 3.77 5.10 -13.74
C HIS A 139 4.44 4.08 -12.81
N LEU A 140 4.88 4.52 -11.64
CA LEU A 140 5.47 3.69 -10.59
C LEU A 140 4.54 3.67 -9.38
N MET A 141 4.24 2.48 -8.86
CA MET A 141 3.34 2.28 -7.72
C MET A 141 3.87 1.21 -6.77
N VAL A 142 3.74 1.47 -5.48
CA VAL A 142 3.99 0.48 -4.42
C VAL A 142 2.71 0.30 -3.60
N ASN A 143 2.26 -0.94 -3.44
CA ASN A 143 1.33 -1.31 -2.38
C ASN A 143 2.14 -1.73 -1.16
N TYR A 144 2.23 -0.86 -0.15
CA TYR A 144 2.97 -1.13 1.08
C TYR A 144 2.27 -2.18 1.96
N ASP A 145 0.95 -2.18 1.91
CA ASP A 145 0.08 -3.25 2.39
C ASP A 145 -0.98 -3.57 1.33
N LEU A 146 -1.47 -4.79 1.39
CA LEU A 146 -2.44 -5.30 0.43
C LEU A 146 -3.85 -5.21 1.00
N PRO A 147 -4.80 -4.66 0.24
CA PRO A 147 -6.19 -4.68 0.65
C PRO A 147 -6.74 -6.11 0.62
N TRP A 148 -7.57 -6.45 1.60
CA TRP A 148 -8.26 -7.74 1.66
C TRP A 148 -9.15 -8.02 0.44
N ASN A 149 -9.64 -6.97 -0.21
CA ASN A 149 -10.44 -7.07 -1.41
C ASN A 149 -9.54 -6.91 -2.65
N PRO A 150 -9.36 -7.95 -3.49
CA PRO A 150 -8.51 -7.89 -4.67
C PRO A 150 -8.96 -6.84 -5.69
N ASN A 151 -10.25 -6.53 -5.77
CA ASN A 151 -10.76 -5.47 -6.65
C ASN A 151 -10.18 -4.09 -6.31
N ARG A 152 -9.74 -3.87 -5.07
CA ARG A 152 -9.07 -2.64 -4.68
C ARG A 152 -7.66 -2.53 -5.27
N LEU A 153 -6.95 -3.64 -5.47
CA LEU A 153 -5.66 -3.63 -6.17
C LEU A 153 -5.83 -3.14 -7.61
N GLU A 154 -6.83 -3.64 -8.31
CA GLU A 154 -7.17 -3.16 -9.67
C GLU A 154 -7.56 -1.69 -9.66
N GLN A 155 -8.37 -1.27 -8.70
CA GLN A 155 -8.76 0.13 -8.54
C GLN A 155 -7.55 1.03 -8.26
N ARG A 156 -6.61 0.60 -7.41
CA ARG A 156 -5.34 1.32 -7.16
C ARG A 156 -4.53 1.43 -8.45
N PHE A 157 -4.31 0.32 -9.14
CA PHE A 157 -3.56 0.29 -10.39
C PHE A 157 -4.21 1.15 -11.47
N GLY A 158 -5.52 1.10 -11.61
CA GLY A 158 -6.29 1.96 -12.52
C GLY A 158 -6.17 3.47 -12.24
N ARG A 159 -5.46 3.90 -11.18
CA ARG A 159 -5.13 5.32 -10.93
C ARG A 159 -3.95 5.79 -11.75
N ILE A 160 -2.98 4.92 -12.02
CA ILE A 160 -1.79 5.21 -12.82
C ILE A 160 -1.90 4.69 -14.24
N HIS A 161 -2.54 3.52 -14.42
CA HIS A 161 -2.74 2.88 -15.73
C HIS A 161 -4.12 3.20 -16.29
N ARG A 162 -4.19 4.12 -17.25
CA ARG A 162 -5.42 4.56 -17.90
C ARG A 162 -5.14 4.91 -19.36
N ILE A 163 -6.21 5.09 -20.16
CA ILE A 163 -6.10 5.60 -21.53
C ILE A 163 -5.30 6.90 -21.53
N GLY A 164 -4.24 6.97 -22.34
CA GLY A 164 -3.31 8.10 -22.40
C GLY A 164 -2.08 7.98 -21.50
N GLN A 165 -1.84 6.81 -20.88
CA GLN A 165 -0.57 6.50 -20.24
C GLN A 165 0.40 5.96 -21.30
N ASP A 166 1.47 6.69 -21.56
CA ASP A 166 2.48 6.36 -22.57
C ASP A 166 3.67 5.57 -22.00
N GLU A 167 3.80 5.55 -20.67
CA GLU A 167 4.88 4.86 -19.95
C GLU A 167 4.45 3.47 -19.49
N VAL A 168 5.42 2.55 -19.42
CA VAL A 168 5.19 1.24 -18.80
C VAL A 168 4.96 1.42 -17.30
N CYS A 169 3.80 0.97 -16.82
CA CYS A 169 3.48 1.03 -15.40
C CYS A 169 4.13 -0.14 -14.65
N HIS A 170 4.86 0.18 -13.57
CA HIS A 170 5.46 -0.80 -12.68
C HIS A 170 4.74 -0.79 -11.32
N LEU A 171 4.44 -1.99 -10.83
CA LEU A 171 3.74 -2.20 -9.56
C LEU A 171 4.53 -3.13 -8.67
N TRP A 172 4.83 -2.70 -7.46
CA TRP A 172 5.40 -3.54 -6.40
C TRP A 172 4.38 -3.78 -5.30
N ASN A 173 4.22 -5.03 -4.89
CA ASN A 173 3.39 -5.43 -3.76
C ASN A 173 4.30 -5.93 -2.63
N LEU A 174 4.31 -5.24 -1.49
CA LEU A 174 5.10 -5.65 -0.33
C LEU A 174 4.30 -6.62 0.54
N ILE A 175 4.77 -7.86 0.60
CA ILE A 175 4.10 -8.94 1.31
C ILE A 175 5.06 -9.53 2.34
N ALA A 176 4.57 -9.73 3.56
CA ALA A 176 5.30 -10.47 4.58
C ALA A 176 5.05 -11.97 4.37
N LYS A 177 6.03 -12.70 3.80
CA LYS A 177 5.91 -14.09 3.35
C LYS A 177 5.44 -15.05 4.44
N ASP A 178 6.00 -14.91 5.65
CA ASP A 178 5.76 -15.82 6.76
C ASP A 178 4.60 -15.37 7.66
N THR A 179 3.61 -14.67 7.08
CA THR A 179 2.44 -14.19 7.78
C THR A 179 1.16 -14.73 7.15
N ARG A 180 0.06 -14.69 7.92
CA ARG A 180 -1.27 -15.04 7.43
C ARG A 180 -1.68 -14.19 6.21
N GLU A 181 -1.26 -12.92 6.16
CA GLU A 181 -1.47 -12.03 5.01
C GLU A 181 -0.77 -12.60 3.76
N GLY A 182 0.48 -13.04 3.91
CA GLY A 182 1.25 -13.67 2.84
C GLY A 182 0.59 -14.94 2.33
N GLU A 183 0.19 -15.86 3.21
CA GLU A 183 -0.48 -17.11 2.83
C GLU A 183 -1.79 -16.85 2.05
N VAL A 184 -2.61 -15.92 2.52
CA VAL A 184 -3.87 -15.56 1.84
C VAL A 184 -3.60 -14.99 0.46
N TYR A 185 -2.59 -14.12 0.34
CA TYR A 185 -2.24 -13.51 -0.93
C TYR A 185 -1.70 -14.53 -1.94
N PHE A 186 -0.82 -15.43 -1.52
CA PHE A 186 -0.32 -16.49 -2.42
C PHE A 186 -1.44 -17.39 -2.91
N ARG A 187 -2.37 -17.78 -2.04
CA ARG A 187 -3.57 -18.54 -2.46
C ARG A 187 -4.44 -17.77 -3.44
N LEU A 188 -4.57 -16.45 -3.25
CA LEU A 188 -5.30 -15.60 -4.19
C LEU A 188 -4.63 -15.56 -5.56
N LEU A 189 -3.31 -15.43 -5.61
CA LEU A 189 -2.55 -15.44 -6.85
C LEU A 189 -2.64 -16.78 -7.56
N ASP A 190 -2.51 -17.90 -6.85
CA ASP A 190 -2.65 -19.24 -7.40
C ASP A 190 -4.05 -19.42 -8.01
N LYS A 191 -5.09 -18.99 -7.31
CA LYS A 191 -6.46 -19.03 -7.80
C LYS A 191 -6.68 -18.16 -9.05
N LEU A 192 -6.13 -16.95 -9.06
CA LEU A 192 -6.18 -16.07 -10.24
C LEU A 192 -5.45 -16.68 -11.44
N ASP A 193 -4.33 -17.34 -11.20
CA ASP A 193 -3.58 -18.03 -12.28
C ASP A 193 -4.34 -19.25 -12.83
N GLU A 194 -5.04 -20.01 -11.98
CA GLU A 194 -5.94 -21.09 -12.40
C GLU A 194 -7.11 -20.56 -13.23
N GLU A 195 -7.78 -19.52 -12.78
CA GLU A 195 -8.89 -18.86 -13.51
C GLU A 195 -8.41 -18.30 -14.86
N ARG A 196 -7.24 -17.67 -14.89
CA ARG A 196 -6.61 -17.21 -16.14
C ARG A 196 -6.37 -18.33 -17.14
N LYS A 197 -5.84 -19.49 -16.68
CA LYS A 197 -5.64 -20.65 -17.53
C LYS A 197 -6.96 -21.22 -18.05
N ALA A 198 -7.99 -21.28 -17.20
CA ALA A 198 -9.31 -21.79 -17.55
C ALA A 198 -10.06 -20.91 -18.57
N LEU A 199 -9.84 -19.59 -18.55
CA LEU A 199 -10.52 -18.61 -19.39
C LEU A 199 -9.71 -18.14 -20.61
N GLY A 200 -8.63 -18.86 -20.94
CA GLY A 200 -7.82 -18.58 -22.13
C GLY A 200 -7.14 -17.22 -22.13
N GLY A 201 -6.80 -16.70 -20.96
CA GLY A 201 -6.00 -15.47 -20.81
C GLY A 201 -6.79 -14.15 -20.82
N LYS A 202 -8.13 -14.18 -20.90
CA LYS A 202 -8.94 -12.97 -21.12
C LYS A 202 -9.46 -12.28 -19.86
N VAL A 203 -9.28 -12.84 -18.66
CA VAL A 203 -10.01 -12.38 -17.46
C VAL A 203 -9.34 -11.25 -16.69
N PHE A 204 -8.04 -11.05 -16.86
CA PHE A 204 -7.32 -10.00 -16.13
C PHE A 204 -6.16 -9.43 -16.95
N ASP A 205 -6.48 -8.59 -17.91
CA ASP A 205 -5.45 -7.92 -18.73
C ASP A 205 -4.51 -7.02 -17.89
N VAL A 206 -4.97 -6.52 -16.76
CA VAL A 206 -4.19 -5.61 -15.92
C VAL A 206 -3.27 -6.35 -14.95
N LEU A 207 -3.79 -7.33 -14.23
CA LEU A 207 -2.96 -8.16 -13.33
C LEU A 207 -2.16 -9.21 -14.10
N GLY A 208 -2.71 -9.77 -15.19
CA GLY A 208 -2.08 -10.79 -16.01
C GLY A 208 -0.86 -10.29 -16.79
N GLN A 209 -0.91 -9.13 -17.38
CA GLN A 209 0.23 -8.55 -18.14
C GLN A 209 1.39 -8.10 -17.23
N LEU A 210 1.10 -7.75 -15.96
CA LEU A 210 2.13 -7.43 -14.98
C LEU A 210 2.95 -8.66 -14.57
N PHE A 211 2.35 -9.85 -14.59
CA PHE A 211 2.99 -11.09 -14.17
C PHE A 211 3.72 -11.85 -15.30
N GLU A 212 3.44 -11.54 -16.58
CA GLU A 212 4.15 -12.17 -17.70
C GLU A 212 5.63 -11.82 -17.80
N GLN A 213 6.07 -10.69 -17.25
CA GLN A 213 7.47 -10.24 -17.40
C GLN A 213 8.42 -10.73 -16.29
N ARG A 214 7.92 -11.11 -15.11
CA ARG A 214 8.69 -11.84 -14.07
C ARG A 214 7.70 -12.64 -13.23
N ALA A 215 7.93 -13.96 -13.18
CA ALA A 215 7.19 -14.78 -12.23
C ALA A 215 7.38 -14.21 -10.82
N LEU A 216 6.31 -14.09 -10.03
CA LEU A 216 6.36 -13.64 -8.63
C LEU A 216 7.39 -14.43 -7.81
N ARG A 217 7.73 -15.65 -8.29
CA ARG A 217 8.76 -16.53 -7.75
C ARG A 217 10.18 -15.94 -7.83
N ASP A 218 10.43 -15.05 -8.78
CA ASP A 218 11.76 -14.45 -9.02
C ASP A 218 11.93 -13.12 -8.26
N LEU A 219 10.88 -12.67 -7.57
CA LEU A 219 10.86 -11.46 -6.73
C LEU A 219 10.87 -11.80 -5.22
N LEU A 220 10.92 -13.07 -4.87
CA LEU A 220 11.04 -13.63 -3.52
C LEU A 220 12.41 -14.26 -3.32
#